data_5091b30c8d7517919f04f62d36e6ad4b
#
_entry.id   5091b30c8d7517919f04f62d36e6ad4b
#
_cell.length_a   1.000
_cell.length_b   1.000
_cell.length_c   1.000
_cell.angle_alpha   90.00
_cell.angle_beta   90.00
_cell.angle_gamma   90.00
#
_symmetry.space_group_name_H-M   'P 1'
#
loop_
_entity.id
_entity.type
_entity.pdbx_description
1 polymer ?
#
loop_
_entity_poly.entity_id
_entity_poly.type
_entity_poly.pdbx_seq_one_letter_code
_entity_poly.pdbx_strand_id
1 'polypeptide(L)'
;MSDQVKTNHKTTAKERPFARAIQTLRNVGLRPTRQRMALAKILFDGANRHVTADSLHEEIDKANITISRATIYNTLHQFTDVGLLREVVVDSGRTYFDTNVTDHHHYFLEEEGCLQDIPDGALTIGLLPEVPPGKKFSRVEVIIHVAKDS
;
A
#
# COMPACT_ATOMS: atom_id res chain seq x y z
N MET A 1 10.40 55.33 21.40
CA MET A 1 10.96 54.28 20.55
C MET A 1 10.18 53.01 20.80
N SER A 2 9.24 52.73 19.95
CA SER A 2 8.42 51.52 20.06
C SER A 2 9.03 50.44 19.20
N ASP A 3 9.69 49.47 19.85
CA ASP A 3 10.12 48.23 19.21
C ASP A 3 8.89 47.42 18.84
N GLN A 4 8.55 47.49 17.55
CA GLN A 4 7.58 46.56 17.01
C GLN A 4 8.23 45.18 16.88
N VAL A 5 8.01 44.32 17.86
CA VAL A 5 8.28 42.92 17.73
C VAL A 5 7.34 42.39 16.62
N LYS A 6 7.91 42.21 15.42
CA LYS A 6 7.24 41.45 14.37
C LYS A 6 7.14 40.02 14.83
N THR A 7 6.02 39.68 15.44
CA THR A 7 5.63 38.28 15.61
C THR A 7 5.49 37.68 14.23
N ASN A 8 6.52 36.97 13.85
CA ASN A 8 6.51 36.15 12.66
C ASN A 8 5.53 35.00 12.93
N HIS A 9 4.27 35.21 12.60
CA HIS A 9 3.31 34.14 12.51
C HIS A 9 3.81 33.27 11.36
N LYS A 10 4.58 32.22 11.69
CA LYS A 10 4.69 31.06 10.85
C LYS A 10 3.27 30.53 10.69
N THR A 11 2.56 31.01 9.69
CA THR A 11 1.46 30.30 9.11
C THR A 11 2.03 28.92 8.80
N THR A 12 1.70 27.91 9.60
CA THR A 12 1.85 26.53 9.19
C THR A 12 1.13 26.45 7.86
N ALA A 13 1.89 26.44 6.78
CA ALA A 13 1.34 26.29 5.45
C ALA A 13 0.45 25.05 5.54
N LYS A 14 -0.87 25.23 5.40
CA LYS A 14 -1.82 24.15 5.30
C LYS A 14 -1.31 23.31 4.16
N GLU A 15 -0.74 22.16 4.48
CA GLU A 15 -0.12 21.26 3.49
C GLU A 15 -1.12 21.08 2.34
N ARG A 16 -0.68 21.37 1.12
CA ARG A 16 -1.57 21.23 -0.04
C ARG A 16 -2.11 19.82 -0.07
N PRO A 17 -3.41 19.58 -0.35
CA PRO A 17 -4.04 18.26 -0.22
C PRO A 17 -3.31 17.11 -0.92
N PHE A 18 -2.57 17.40 -1.99
CA PHE A 18 -1.83 16.39 -2.76
C PHE A 18 -0.32 16.46 -2.60
N ALA A 19 0.20 17.28 -1.68
CA ALA A 19 1.68 17.48 -1.56
C ALA A 19 2.41 16.16 -1.28
N ARG A 20 1.91 15.33 -0.37
CA ARG A 20 2.48 14.02 -0.07
C ARG A 20 2.39 13.06 -1.24
N ALA A 21 1.24 13.01 -1.90
CA ALA A 21 1.03 12.15 -3.07
C ALA A 21 2.00 12.52 -4.20
N ILE A 22 2.15 13.80 -4.50
CA ILE A 22 3.10 14.29 -5.50
C ILE A 22 4.52 13.88 -5.14
N GLN A 23 4.92 14.09 -3.90
CA GLN A 23 6.28 13.77 -3.46
C GLN A 23 6.53 12.26 -3.51
N THR A 24 5.58 11.45 -3.07
CA THR A 24 5.64 9.99 -3.14
C THR A 24 5.85 9.51 -4.57
N LEU A 25 5.09 10.04 -5.52
CA LEU A 25 5.20 9.68 -6.94
C LEU A 25 6.55 10.11 -7.54
N ARG A 26 6.98 11.32 -7.27
CA ARG A 26 8.25 11.84 -7.76
C ARG A 26 9.45 11.06 -7.23
N ASN A 27 9.41 10.66 -5.97
CA ASN A 27 10.49 9.89 -5.34
C ASN A 27 10.75 8.54 -6.02
N VAL A 28 9.76 7.98 -6.70
CA VAL A 28 9.87 6.71 -7.45
C VAL A 28 9.90 6.92 -8.97
N GLY A 29 10.04 8.16 -9.43
CA GLY A 29 10.15 8.50 -10.85
C GLY A 29 8.84 8.45 -11.63
N LEU A 30 7.70 8.47 -10.95
CA LEU A 30 6.39 8.52 -11.60
C LEU A 30 5.90 9.97 -11.77
N ARG A 31 5.44 10.28 -12.96
CA ARG A 31 4.80 11.56 -13.23
C ARG A 31 3.51 11.71 -12.43
N PRO A 32 3.32 12.82 -11.68
CA PRO A 32 2.08 13.08 -10.94
C PRO A 32 0.93 13.44 -11.89
N THR A 33 0.20 12.45 -12.35
CA THR A 33 -1.05 12.66 -13.08
C THR A 33 -2.20 12.78 -12.09
N ARG A 34 -3.33 13.35 -12.52
CA ARG A 34 -4.53 13.49 -11.68
C ARG A 34 -4.96 12.15 -11.07
N GLN A 35 -4.99 11.09 -11.88
CA GLN A 35 -5.42 9.76 -11.44
C GLN A 35 -4.41 9.13 -10.47
N ARG A 36 -3.11 9.21 -10.76
CA ARG A 36 -2.07 8.72 -9.85
C ARG A 36 -2.07 9.47 -8.52
N MET A 37 -2.26 10.78 -8.53
CA MET A 37 -2.33 11.57 -7.30
C MET A 37 -3.55 11.19 -6.44
N ALA A 38 -4.72 10.99 -7.06
CA ALA A 38 -5.92 10.58 -6.35
C ALA A 38 -5.74 9.21 -5.69
N LEU A 39 -5.19 8.24 -6.42
CA LEU A 39 -4.94 6.89 -5.90
C LEU A 39 -3.85 6.88 -4.82
N ALA A 40 -2.76 7.59 -5.04
CA ALA A 40 -1.69 7.71 -4.05
C ALA A 40 -2.17 8.33 -2.74
N LYS A 41 -3.01 9.36 -2.82
CA LYS A 41 -3.60 9.99 -1.64
C LYS A 41 -4.44 9.00 -0.82
N ILE A 42 -5.32 8.27 -1.47
CA ILE A 42 -6.20 7.29 -0.80
C ILE A 42 -5.37 6.16 -0.18
N LEU A 43 -4.34 5.69 -0.88
CA LEU A 43 -3.53 4.57 -0.41
C LEU A 43 -2.56 4.94 0.71
N PHE A 44 -1.93 6.12 0.65
CA PHE A 44 -0.75 6.41 1.47
C PHE A 44 -0.95 7.50 2.53
N ASP A 45 -2.07 8.19 2.57
CA ASP A 45 -2.32 9.27 3.55
C ASP A 45 -2.75 8.76 4.94
N GLY A 46 -2.80 7.49 5.17
CA GLY A 46 -3.22 6.90 6.44
C GLY A 46 -2.28 5.80 6.92
N ALA A 47 -2.79 4.97 7.81
CA ALA A 47 -2.11 3.77 8.26
C ALA A 47 -1.90 2.78 7.10
N ASN A 48 -0.94 1.88 7.25
CA ASN A 48 -0.75 0.78 6.30
C ASN A 48 -2.02 -0.04 6.14
N ARG A 49 -2.27 -0.48 4.93
CA ARG A 49 -3.50 -1.17 4.57
C ARG A 49 -3.32 -2.15 3.42
N HIS A 50 -4.26 -3.07 3.32
CA HIS A 50 -4.37 -4.00 2.20
C HIS A 50 -5.60 -3.63 1.37
N VAL A 51 -5.45 -3.57 0.06
CA VAL A 51 -6.57 -3.30 -0.84
C VAL A 51 -6.60 -4.31 -1.98
N THR A 52 -7.78 -4.56 -2.51
CA THR A 52 -7.97 -5.17 -3.82
C THR A 52 -8.29 -4.07 -4.84
N ALA A 53 -8.16 -4.37 -6.12
CA ALA A 53 -8.59 -3.43 -7.15
C ALA A 53 -10.07 -3.07 -7.00
N ASP A 54 -10.91 -4.04 -6.68
CA ASP A 54 -12.34 -3.83 -6.48
C ASP A 54 -12.64 -2.97 -5.25
N SER A 55 -12.00 -3.24 -4.11
CA SER A 55 -12.21 -2.43 -2.90
C SER A 55 -11.77 -0.98 -3.10
N LEU A 56 -10.68 -0.76 -3.81
CA LEU A 56 -10.20 0.57 -4.11
C LEU A 56 -11.14 1.30 -5.09
N HIS A 57 -11.69 0.59 -6.07
CA HIS A 57 -12.68 1.14 -6.98
C HIS A 57 -13.94 1.62 -6.22
N GLU A 58 -14.42 0.84 -5.25
CA GLU A 58 -15.56 1.26 -4.41
C GLU A 58 -15.25 2.52 -3.60
N GLU A 59 -14.05 2.64 -3.02
CA GLU A 59 -13.64 3.84 -2.29
C GLU A 59 -13.58 5.07 -3.21
N ILE A 60 -13.05 4.90 -4.42
CA ILE A 60 -12.95 5.94 -5.43
C ILE A 60 -14.36 6.43 -5.84
N ASP A 61 -15.28 5.50 -6.06
CA ASP A 61 -16.67 5.84 -6.39
C ASP A 61 -17.36 6.60 -5.24
N LYS A 62 -17.17 6.15 -4.01
CA LYS A 62 -17.73 6.84 -2.83
C LYS A 62 -17.16 8.24 -2.63
N ALA A 63 -15.95 8.48 -3.08
CA ALA A 63 -15.32 9.80 -3.06
C ALA A 63 -15.74 10.70 -4.24
N ASN A 64 -16.68 10.22 -5.09
CA ASN A 64 -17.13 10.90 -6.30
C ASN A 64 -16.00 11.18 -7.31
N ILE A 65 -15.01 10.32 -7.35
CA ILE A 65 -13.92 10.39 -8.32
C ILE A 65 -14.18 9.34 -9.39
N THR A 66 -14.06 9.74 -10.65
CA THR A 66 -14.27 8.85 -11.78
C THR A 66 -12.94 8.31 -12.29
N ILE A 67 -12.65 7.05 -12.00
CA ILE A 67 -11.50 6.31 -12.52
C ILE A 67 -12.00 4.91 -12.89
N SER A 68 -11.68 4.45 -14.11
CA SER A 68 -12.10 3.12 -14.55
C SER A 68 -11.38 2.01 -13.76
N ARG A 69 -12.02 0.83 -13.66
CA ARG A 69 -11.42 -0.36 -13.06
C ARG A 69 -10.09 -0.72 -13.71
N ALA A 70 -10.03 -0.65 -15.04
CA ALA A 70 -8.80 -0.93 -15.78
C ALA A 70 -7.66 0.03 -15.40
N THR A 71 -7.95 1.31 -15.25
CA THR A 71 -6.96 2.31 -14.84
C THR A 71 -6.49 2.07 -13.40
N ILE A 72 -7.39 1.74 -12.49
CA ILE A 72 -7.05 1.39 -11.09
C ILE A 72 -6.14 0.17 -11.08
N TYR A 73 -6.50 -0.89 -11.76
CA TYR A 73 -5.71 -2.11 -11.85
C TYR A 73 -4.31 -1.84 -12.41
N ASN A 74 -4.22 -1.12 -13.52
CA ASN A 74 -2.93 -0.78 -14.14
C ASN A 74 -2.08 0.11 -13.23
N THR A 75 -2.69 1.06 -12.52
CA THR A 75 -1.97 1.94 -11.60
C THR A 75 -1.45 1.17 -10.39
N LEU A 76 -2.23 0.25 -9.83
CA LEU A 76 -1.78 -0.62 -8.73
C LEU A 76 -0.55 -1.45 -9.16
N HIS A 77 -0.56 -1.98 -10.37
CA HIS A 77 0.61 -2.70 -10.91
C HIS A 77 1.81 -1.79 -11.12
N GLN A 78 1.62 -0.58 -11.64
CA GLN A 78 2.70 0.41 -11.76
C GLN A 78 3.30 0.76 -10.41
N PHE A 79 2.46 0.95 -9.39
CA PHE A 79 2.92 1.25 -8.03
C PHE A 79 3.68 0.07 -7.42
N THR A 80 3.27 -1.15 -7.72
CA THR A 80 3.99 -2.36 -7.31
C THR A 80 5.36 -2.46 -7.98
N ASP A 81 5.43 -2.20 -9.27
CA ASP A 81 6.68 -2.27 -10.05
C ASP A 81 7.74 -1.29 -9.56
N VAL A 82 7.33 -0.13 -9.06
CA VAL A 82 8.25 0.90 -8.52
C VAL A 82 8.45 0.80 -7.00
N GLY A 83 7.90 -0.23 -6.36
CA GLY A 83 8.11 -0.51 -4.94
C GLY A 83 7.26 0.30 -3.96
N LEU A 84 6.20 0.97 -4.43
CA LEU A 84 5.24 1.66 -3.55
C LEU A 84 4.25 0.69 -2.90
N LEU A 85 3.97 -0.42 -3.55
CA LEU A 85 3.07 -1.45 -3.08
C LEU A 85 3.76 -2.81 -3.18
N ARG A 86 3.27 -3.75 -2.39
CA ARG A 86 3.62 -5.16 -2.47
C ARG A 86 2.39 -5.97 -2.83
N GLU A 87 2.49 -6.80 -3.85
CA GLU A 87 1.43 -7.71 -4.25
C GLU A 87 1.43 -8.95 -3.36
N VAL A 88 0.27 -9.31 -2.82
CA VAL A 88 0.05 -10.50 -2.02
C VAL A 88 -1.02 -11.35 -2.69
N VAL A 89 -0.62 -12.47 -3.27
CA VAL A 89 -1.52 -13.41 -3.94
C VAL A 89 -1.97 -14.46 -2.94
N VAL A 90 -3.25 -14.45 -2.57
CA VAL A 90 -3.83 -15.42 -1.64
C VAL A 90 -4.17 -16.72 -2.37
N ASP A 91 -4.82 -16.60 -3.51
CA ASP A 91 -5.13 -17.68 -4.43
C ASP A 91 -5.32 -17.14 -5.86
N SER A 92 -5.67 -18.01 -6.80
CA SER A 92 -5.80 -17.65 -8.22
C SER A 92 -6.83 -16.55 -8.53
N GLY A 93 -7.73 -16.28 -7.62
CA GLY A 93 -8.80 -15.27 -7.79
C GLY A 93 -8.68 -14.06 -6.87
N ARG A 94 -7.69 -14.03 -5.95
CA ARG A 94 -7.60 -13.01 -4.92
C ARG A 94 -6.19 -12.46 -4.78
N THR A 95 -6.01 -11.24 -5.26
CA THR A 95 -4.76 -10.49 -5.15
C THR A 95 -5.00 -9.22 -4.34
N TYR A 96 -4.18 -9.03 -3.33
CA TYR A 96 -4.15 -7.83 -2.51
C TYR A 96 -2.91 -7.00 -2.82
N PHE A 97 -3.02 -5.71 -2.61
CA PHE A 97 -1.90 -4.78 -2.69
C PHE A 97 -1.69 -4.18 -1.30
N ASP A 98 -0.49 -4.35 -0.78
CA ASP A 98 -0.12 -3.92 0.57
C ASP A 98 0.70 -2.64 0.50
N THR A 99 0.29 -1.63 1.24
CA THR A 99 1.04 -0.38 1.35
C THR A 99 2.28 -0.53 2.24
N ASN A 100 2.33 -1.55 3.09
CA ASN A 100 3.53 -1.91 3.83
C ASN A 100 4.41 -2.83 2.97
N VAL A 101 5.51 -2.28 2.45
CA VAL A 101 6.43 -2.99 1.56
C VAL A 101 7.57 -3.70 2.31
N THR A 102 7.58 -3.65 3.64
CA THR A 102 8.56 -4.40 4.45
C THR A 102 8.24 -5.89 4.44
N ASP A 103 9.26 -6.72 4.69
CA ASP A 103 9.04 -8.16 4.77
C ASP A 103 8.21 -8.51 6.00
N HIS A 104 7.06 -9.10 5.78
CA HIS A 104 6.16 -9.58 6.82
C HIS A 104 5.25 -10.66 6.26
N HIS A 105 4.59 -11.39 7.14
CA HIS A 105 3.69 -12.49 6.81
C HIS A 105 2.26 -12.11 7.16
N HIS A 106 1.30 -12.88 6.64
CA HIS A 106 -0.11 -12.56 6.75
C HIS A 106 -0.94 -13.75 7.24
N TYR A 107 -2.00 -13.43 7.98
CA TYR A 107 -3.20 -14.27 8.06
C TYR A 107 -4.14 -13.91 6.91
N PHE A 108 -4.78 -14.89 6.34
CA PHE A 108 -5.97 -14.70 5.53
C PHE A 108 -7.19 -15.20 6.31
N LEU A 109 -8.07 -14.29 6.67
CA LEU A 109 -9.28 -14.58 7.41
C LEU A 109 -10.36 -14.99 6.41
N GLU A 110 -10.65 -16.29 6.31
CA GLU A 110 -11.46 -16.83 5.22
C GLU A 110 -12.89 -16.31 5.23
N GLU A 111 -13.51 -16.15 6.41
CA GLU A 111 -14.88 -15.66 6.50
C GLU A 111 -14.99 -14.17 6.17
N GLU A 112 -14.07 -13.37 6.68
CA GLU A 112 -14.05 -11.94 6.45
C GLU A 112 -13.51 -11.57 5.07
N GLY A 113 -12.78 -12.49 4.44
CA GLY A 113 -12.17 -12.26 3.14
C GLY A 113 -11.12 -11.14 3.16
N CYS A 114 -10.31 -11.07 4.22
CA CYS A 114 -9.31 -10.02 4.37
C CYS A 114 -7.98 -10.54 4.88
N LEU A 115 -6.92 -9.79 4.61
CA LEU A 115 -5.58 -10.02 5.15
C LEU A 115 -5.40 -9.27 6.48
N GLN A 116 -4.65 -9.91 7.37
CA GLN A 116 -4.18 -9.30 8.61
C GLN A 116 -2.69 -9.59 8.76
N ASP A 117 -1.91 -8.60 9.14
CA ASP A 117 -0.49 -8.79 9.36
C ASP A 117 -0.22 -9.70 10.56
N ILE A 118 0.69 -10.65 10.41
CA ILE A 118 1.21 -11.44 11.53
C ILE A 118 2.21 -10.55 12.27
N PRO A 119 2.08 -10.39 13.60
CA PRO A 119 3.03 -9.61 14.37
C PRO A 119 4.46 -10.11 14.23
N ASP A 120 5.41 -9.19 14.22
CA ASP A 120 6.83 -9.52 14.17
C ASP A 120 7.21 -10.49 15.31
N GLY A 121 7.93 -11.55 14.95
CA GLY A 121 8.35 -12.58 15.90
C GLY A 121 7.31 -13.64 16.26
N ALA A 122 6.05 -13.50 15.80
CA ALA A 122 5.00 -14.50 16.03
C ALA A 122 5.12 -15.73 15.11
N LEU A 123 5.86 -15.60 14.01
CA LEU A 123 6.15 -16.68 13.08
C LEU A 123 7.65 -16.82 12.91
N THR A 124 8.16 -18.05 13.02
CA THR A 124 9.58 -18.35 12.77
C THR A 124 9.68 -19.31 11.60
N ILE A 125 10.46 -18.94 10.59
CA ILE A 125 10.82 -19.84 9.49
C ILE A 125 12.13 -20.53 9.89
N GLY A 126 12.10 -21.87 9.89
CA GLY A 126 13.27 -22.68 10.21
C GLY A 126 14.24 -22.80 9.04
N LEU A 127 14.69 -24.03 8.75
CA LEU A 127 15.59 -24.29 7.64
C LEU A 127 14.90 -24.10 6.31
N LEU A 128 15.51 -23.28 5.45
CA LEU A 128 15.11 -23.19 4.05
C LEU A 128 15.86 -24.26 3.22
N PRO A 129 15.22 -24.78 2.15
CA PRO A 129 15.88 -25.70 1.25
C PRO A 129 17.02 -25.02 0.50
N GLU A 130 17.89 -25.82 -0.10
CA GLU A 130 18.92 -25.28 -0.99
C GLU A 130 18.28 -24.61 -2.22
N VAL A 131 18.89 -23.49 -2.62
CA VAL A 131 18.46 -22.78 -3.83
C VAL A 131 18.96 -23.51 -5.04
N PRO A 132 18.15 -23.66 -6.11
CA PRO A 132 18.62 -24.22 -7.37
C PRO A 132 19.87 -23.51 -7.90
N PRO A 133 20.79 -24.21 -8.61
CA PRO A 133 22.02 -23.61 -9.10
C PRO A 133 21.77 -22.34 -9.94
N GLY A 134 22.57 -21.30 -9.68
CA GLY A 134 22.46 -20.02 -10.37
C GLY A 134 21.30 -19.14 -9.93
N LYS A 135 20.59 -19.53 -8.87
CA LYS A 135 19.44 -18.78 -8.30
C LYS A 135 19.75 -18.29 -6.89
N LYS A 136 18.94 -17.37 -6.42
CA LYS A 136 18.93 -16.90 -5.03
C LYS A 136 17.48 -16.72 -4.57
N PHE A 137 17.25 -16.81 -3.27
CA PHE A 137 15.94 -16.43 -2.73
C PHE A 137 15.66 -14.96 -3.03
N SER A 138 14.50 -14.69 -3.59
CA SER A 138 13.97 -13.34 -3.73
C SER A 138 13.26 -12.92 -2.44
N ARG A 139 12.37 -13.78 -1.99
CA ARG A 139 11.64 -13.61 -0.71
C ARG A 139 11.01 -14.93 -0.30
N VAL A 140 10.65 -15.02 0.97
CA VAL A 140 9.80 -16.08 1.50
C VAL A 140 8.57 -15.41 2.09
N GLU A 141 7.40 -15.87 1.68
CA GLU A 141 6.12 -15.33 2.12
C GLU A 141 5.25 -16.46 2.65
N VAL A 142 4.66 -16.23 3.83
CA VAL A 142 3.75 -17.17 4.46
C VAL A 142 2.39 -16.53 4.59
N ILE A 143 1.37 -17.24 4.12
CA ILE A 143 -0.04 -16.87 4.31
C ILE A 143 -0.70 -18.01 5.07
N ILE A 144 -1.14 -17.71 6.29
CA ILE A 144 -1.87 -18.66 7.12
C ILE A 144 -3.35 -18.43 6.94
N HIS A 145 -4.04 -19.42 6.36
CA HIS A 145 -5.48 -19.37 6.18
C HIS A 145 -6.15 -19.73 7.50
N VAL A 146 -7.02 -18.86 7.98
CA VAL A 146 -7.73 -19.00 9.23
C VAL A 146 -9.23 -19.12 8.94
N ALA A 147 -9.80 -20.24 9.31
CA ALA A 147 -11.22 -20.52 9.20
C ALA A 147 -11.88 -20.40 10.56
N LYS A 148 -13.21 -20.27 10.55
CA LYS A 148 -13.99 -20.27 11.79
C LYS A 148 -13.86 -21.63 12.51
N ASP A 149 -13.70 -21.57 13.81
CA ASP A 149 -13.79 -22.74 14.67
C ASP A 149 -15.26 -23.20 14.75
N SER A 150 -15.49 -24.44 14.43
CA SER A 150 -16.85 -25.01 14.37
C SER A 150 -17.39 -25.43 15.74
#